data_dff330e2e23e358c65f2a969afb4f48d
#
_entry.id   dff330e2e23e358c65f2a969afb4f48d
#
_cell.length_a   1.000
_cell.length_b   1.000
_cell.length_c   1.000
_cell.angle_alpha   90.00
_cell.angle_beta   90.00
_cell.angle_gamma   90.00
#
_symmetry.space_group_name_H-M   'P 1'
#
loop_
_entity.id
_entity.type
_entity.pdbx_description
1 polymer ?
#
loop_
_entity_poly.entity_id
_entity_poly.type
_entity_poly.pdbx_seq_one_letter_code
_entity_poly.pdbx_strand_id
1 'polypeptide(L)' 'MEKELLHRFFDGRASVEEEKQVLDWIDRDPANRRELLAERRLFDSMLMLADPGRTTRKPK' A
#
# COMPACT_ATOMS: atom_id res chain seq x y z
N MET A 1 11.27 4.55 4.23
CA MET A 1 10.51 3.32 4.59
C MET A 1 10.70 2.27 3.53
N GLU A 2 10.89 1.03 3.93
CA GLU A 2 11.08 -0.05 2.98
C GLU A 2 9.81 -0.32 2.17
N LYS A 3 9.99 -0.52 0.89
CA LYS A 3 8.84 -0.78 0.03
C LYS A 3 8.15 -2.08 0.36
N GLU A 4 8.92 -3.10 0.74
CA GLU A 4 8.32 -4.37 1.11
C GLU A 4 7.38 -4.23 2.30
N LEU A 5 7.78 -3.42 3.26
CA LEU A 5 6.95 -3.21 4.43
C LEU A 5 5.66 -2.50 4.04
N LEU A 6 5.76 -1.49 3.18
CA LEU A 6 4.58 -0.78 2.70
C LEU A 6 3.66 -1.71 1.93
N HIS A 7 4.22 -2.59 1.12
CA HIS A 7 3.40 -3.52 0.35
C HIS A 7 2.67 -4.51 1.26
N ARG A 8 3.33 -4.99 2.30
CA ARG A 8 2.66 -5.86 3.25
C ARG A 8 1.56 -5.11 3.98
N PHE A 9 1.81 -3.84 4.29
CA PHE A 9 0.81 -3.00 4.94
C PHE A 9 -0.42 -2.85 4.03
N PHE A 10 -0.22 -2.58 2.75
CA PHE A 10 -1.33 -2.43 1.80
C PHE A 10 -2.09 -3.75 1.60
N ASP A 11 -1.37 -4.86 1.68
CA ASP A 11 -1.94 -6.17 1.44
C ASP A 11 -2.60 -6.77 2.67
N GLY A 12 -2.51 -6.08 3.79
CA GLY A 12 -3.10 -6.56 5.03
C GLY A 12 -2.27 -7.63 5.71
N ARG A 13 -0.99 -7.73 5.37
CA ARG A 13 -0.11 -8.76 5.94
C ARG A 13 0.89 -8.23 6.94
N ALA A 14 0.87 -6.94 7.18
CA ALA A 14 1.79 -6.36 8.14
C ALA A 14 1.37 -6.75 9.56
N SER A 15 2.35 -6.96 10.41
CA SER A 15 2.07 -7.23 11.81
C SER A 15 1.60 -5.94 12.49
N VAL A 16 1.08 -6.08 13.69
CA VAL A 16 0.64 -4.92 14.46
C VAL A 16 1.77 -3.93 14.65
N GLU A 17 2.95 -4.43 14.94
CA GLU A 17 4.11 -3.58 15.13
C GLU A 17 4.52 -2.88 13.84
N GLU A 18 4.44 -3.61 12.74
CA GLU A 18 4.76 -3.03 11.45
C GLU A 18 3.76 -1.95 11.07
N GLU A 19 2.49 -2.18 11.35
CA GLU A 19 1.48 -1.16 11.11
C GLU A 19 1.76 0.10 11.91
N LYS A 20 2.16 -0.06 13.16
CA LYS A 20 2.51 1.08 13.98
C LYS A 20 3.68 1.83 13.42
N GLN A 21 4.67 1.12 12.92
CA GLN A 21 5.83 1.76 12.31
C GLN A 21 5.42 2.62 11.12
N VAL A 22 4.54 2.10 10.30
CA VAL A 22 4.08 2.85 9.13
C VAL A 22 3.30 4.08 9.56
N LEU A 23 2.41 3.92 10.51
CA LEU A 23 1.60 5.04 10.98
C LEU A 23 2.45 6.12 11.65
N ASP A 24 3.43 5.72 12.43
CA ASP A 24 4.37 6.67 13.03
C ASP A 24 5.14 7.42 11.96
N TRP A 25 5.59 6.70 10.96
CA TRP A 25 6.35 7.27 9.89
C TRP A 25 5.55 8.32 9.13
N ILE A 26 4.29 8.01 8.84
CA ILE A 26 3.40 8.95 8.16
C ILE A 26 3.21 10.20 9.02
N ASP A 27 3.12 10.01 10.31
CA ASP A 27 2.83 11.09 11.22
C ASP A 27 4.01 12.04 11.42
N ARG A 28 5.21 11.58 11.11
CA ARG A 28 6.41 12.38 11.32
C ARG A 28 6.58 13.50 10.32
N ASP A 29 6.14 13.27 9.09
CA ASP A 29 6.41 14.21 8.03
C ASP A 29 5.35 14.07 6.94
N PRO A 30 4.74 15.18 6.51
CA PRO A 30 3.76 15.11 5.43
C PRO A 30 4.31 14.49 4.14
N ALA A 31 5.61 14.63 3.89
CA ALA A 31 6.23 14.04 2.71
C ALA A 31 6.13 12.51 2.76
N ASN A 32 6.17 11.94 3.96
CA ASN A 32 6.07 10.50 4.11
C ASN A 32 4.70 10.00 3.69
N ARG A 33 3.68 10.77 4.00
CA ARG A 33 2.33 10.42 3.59
C ARG A 33 2.21 10.42 2.06
N ARG A 34 2.82 11.39 1.41
CA ARG A 34 2.80 11.45 -0.04
C ARG A 34 3.51 10.24 -0.64
N GLU A 35 4.61 9.86 -0.03
CA GLU A 35 5.36 8.70 -0.48
C GLU A 35 4.52 7.44 -0.34
N LEU A 36 3.80 7.31 0.76
CA LEU A 36 2.92 6.18 0.98
C LEU A 36 1.84 6.12 -0.11
N LEU A 37 1.23 7.26 -0.41
CA LEU A 37 0.17 7.31 -1.41
C LEU A 37 0.70 6.97 -2.80
N ALA A 38 1.89 7.46 -3.13
CA ALA A 38 2.49 7.16 -4.40
C ALA A 38 2.79 5.66 -4.52
N GLU A 39 3.30 5.07 -3.46
CA GLU A 39 3.60 3.66 -3.45
C GLU A 39 2.31 2.83 -3.52
N ARG A 40 1.25 3.32 -2.90
CA ARG A 40 -0.03 2.64 -2.95
C ARG A 40 -0.58 2.60 -4.38
N ARG A 41 -0.40 3.67 -5.12
CA ARG A 41 -0.83 3.70 -6.51
C ARG A 41 -0.09 2.68 -7.34
N LEU A 42 1.21 2.57 -7.11
CA LEU A 42 2.01 1.59 -7.83
C LEU A 42 1.58 0.18 -7.47
N PHE A 43 1.31 -0.04 -6.20
CA PHE A 43 0.85 -1.35 -5.73
C PHE A 43 -0.47 -1.73 -6.40
N ASP A 44 -1.41 -0.80 -6.44
CA ASP A 44 -2.71 -1.05 -7.06
C ASP A 44 -2.57 -1.31 -8.56
N SER A 45 -1.68 -0.59 -9.22
CA SER A 45 -1.43 -0.80 -10.64
C SER A 45 -0.87 -2.18 -10.91
N MET A 46 0.04 -2.64 -10.06
CA MET A 46 0.62 -3.95 -10.22
C MET A 46 -0.44 -5.04 -10.05
N LEU A 47 -1.35 -4.85 -9.12
CA LEU A 47 -2.42 -5.81 -8.92
C LEU A 47 -3.33 -5.87 -10.13
N MET A 48 -3.63 -4.73 -10.71
CA MET A 48 -4.48 -4.69 -11.89
C MET A 48 -3.82 -5.36 -13.08
N LEU A 49 -2.53 -5.17 -13.22
CA LEU A 49 -1.80 -5.81 -14.32
C LEU A 49 -1.67 -7.30 -14.11
N ALA A 50 -1.55 -7.72 -12.88
CA ALA A 50 -1.37 -9.13 -12.58
C ALA A 50 -2.68 -9.90 -12.68
N ASP A 51 -3.80 -9.24 -12.53
CA ASP A 51 -5.10 -9.90 -12.52
C ASP A 51 -6.16 -9.06 -13.19
N PRO A 52 -6.10 -8.95 -14.50
CA PRO A 52 -7.07 -8.13 -15.23
C PRO A 52 -8.50 -8.64 -15.10
N GLY A 53 -8.68 -9.92 -14.88
CA GLY A 53 -10.01 -10.47 -14.71
C GLY A 53 -10.71 -9.94 -13.49
N ARG A 54 -9.93 -9.56 -12.47
CA ARG A 54 -10.50 -9.04 -11.28
C ARG A 54 -11.12 -7.69 -11.49
N THR A 55 -10.57 -6.89 -12.33
CA THR A 55 -11.10 -5.56 -12.56
C THR A 55 -12.36 -5.57 -13.38
N THR A 56 -12.59 -6.59 -14.16
CA THR A 56 -13.78 -6.63 -14.99
C THR A 56 -14.98 -7.07 -14.22
N ARG A 57 -14.78 -7.67 -13.10
CA ARG A 57 -15.87 -8.08 -12.37
C ARG A 57 -16.61 -7.04 -11.76
N LYS A 58 -16.74 -6.26 -11.82
CA LYS A 58 -17.45 -5.37 -11.11
C LYS A 58 -18.67 -5.07 -11.27
N PRO A 59 -19.32 -5.09 -11.22
CA PRO A 59 -20.34 -4.92 -11.24
C PRO A 59 -21.23 -4.54 -11.15
N LYS A 60 -21.45 -4.78 -11.16
CA LYS A 60 -22.23 -4.62 -11.08
C LYS A 60 -22.60 -4.41 -10.95
#